data_4f701e59ec8ed98666ac58a91be45e4b
#
_entry.id   4f701e59ec8ed98666ac58a91be45e4b
#
_cell.length_a   1.000
_cell.length_b   1.000
_cell.length_c   1.000
_cell.angle_alpha   90.00
_cell.angle_beta   90.00
_cell.angle_gamma   90.00
#
_symmetry.space_group_name_H-M   'P 1'
#
loop_
_entity.id
_entity.type
_entity.pdbx_description
1 polymer ?
#
loop_
_entity_poly.entity_id
_entity_poly.type
_entity_poly.pdbx_seq_one_letter_code
_entity_poly.pdbx_strand_id
1 'polypeptide(L)'
;MLDLLYHKMELCAKDDNTKVIILTGADPYYSSGGDISGYMKLQHPKKFHSMIVENNYKMFNTFISFPKPILIAANGPAIGGAVTSAALCDGILASERATFLTPFSRMCVPPEGCSSATFPRIMGEDAANKMLKDCQTVCAEEAKDIGLVMEVVEHDMLMQAAQAVAEEWVVKHKTRKMIGGGSKDEYSELNAKESVAVADAFLSYQFLNAQFSFLWGKGKLSNAFIFWILKTLRPLWIKVLK
;
A
#
# COMPACT_ATOMS: atom_id res chain seq x y z
N MET A 1 -11.20 7.37 6.43
CA MET A 1 -9.78 7.68 6.63
C MET A 1 -9.09 8.02 5.31
N LEU A 2 -9.11 7.16 4.27
CA LEU A 2 -8.45 7.45 2.99
C LEU A 2 -8.93 8.76 2.33
N ASP A 3 -10.23 9.04 2.32
CA ASP A 3 -10.74 10.30 1.76
C ASP A 3 -10.19 11.54 2.47
N LEU A 4 -9.97 11.46 3.79
CA LEU A 4 -9.33 12.54 4.54
C LEU A 4 -7.85 12.70 4.15
N LEU A 5 -7.13 11.58 3.96
CA LEU A 5 -5.74 11.61 3.48
C LEU A 5 -5.67 12.28 2.10
N TYR A 6 -6.52 11.86 1.16
CA TYR A 6 -6.55 12.43 -0.19
C TYR A 6 -6.82 13.93 -0.15
N HIS A 7 -7.81 14.34 0.63
CA HIS A 7 -8.14 15.76 0.78
C HIS A 7 -6.99 16.58 1.37
N LYS A 8 -6.32 16.05 2.42
CA LYS A 8 -5.15 16.73 3.01
C LYS A 8 -3.98 16.81 2.06
N MET A 9 -3.68 15.73 1.34
CA MET A 9 -2.63 15.74 0.32
C MET A 9 -2.94 16.75 -0.80
N GLU A 10 -4.20 16.82 -1.25
CA GLU A 10 -4.62 17.81 -2.25
C GLU A 10 -4.42 19.25 -1.76
N LEU A 11 -4.78 19.54 -0.50
CA LEU A 11 -4.52 20.86 0.10
C LEU A 11 -3.04 21.19 0.15
N CYS A 12 -2.21 20.26 0.63
CA CYS A 12 -0.75 20.43 0.67
C CYS A 12 -0.13 20.57 -0.74
N ALA A 13 -0.70 19.91 -1.75
CA ALA A 13 -0.22 20.04 -3.13
C ALA A 13 -0.41 21.46 -3.68
N LYS A 14 -1.53 22.11 -3.31
CA LYS A 14 -1.92 23.46 -3.77
C LYS A 14 -1.32 24.60 -2.93
N ASP A 15 -0.89 24.33 -1.70
CA ASP A 15 -0.35 25.35 -0.80
C ASP A 15 1.12 25.64 -1.09
N ASP A 16 1.44 26.78 -1.64
CA ASP A 16 2.79 27.19 -2.01
C ASP A 16 3.78 27.24 -0.82
N ASN A 17 3.30 27.33 0.42
CA ASN A 17 4.11 27.34 1.63
C ASN A 17 4.58 25.92 2.00
N THR A 18 3.79 24.89 1.68
CA THR A 18 4.18 23.49 1.88
C THR A 18 5.29 23.12 0.91
N LYS A 19 6.45 22.70 1.39
CA LYS A 19 7.61 22.28 0.57
C LYS A 19 7.82 20.77 0.61
N VAL A 20 7.58 20.12 1.75
CA VAL A 20 7.71 18.69 2.01
C VAL A 20 6.53 18.26 2.88
N ILE A 21 6.04 17.05 2.71
CA ILE A 21 5.10 16.44 3.66
C ILE A 21 5.75 15.26 4.38
N ILE A 22 5.45 15.13 5.67
CA ILE A 22 5.79 13.96 6.48
C ILE A 22 4.50 13.18 6.72
N LEU A 23 4.49 11.89 6.38
CA LEU A 23 3.36 11.01 6.62
C LEU A 23 3.75 9.97 7.67
N THR A 24 2.97 9.90 8.74
CA THR A 24 3.14 8.93 9.83
C THR A 24 1.80 8.33 10.24
N GLY A 25 1.83 7.23 10.98
CA GLY A 25 0.64 6.59 11.54
C GLY A 25 0.35 7.04 12.99
N ALA A 26 -0.80 6.63 13.50
CA ALA A 26 -1.11 6.68 14.92
C ALA A 26 -0.66 5.37 15.58
N ASP A 27 0.05 5.48 16.70
CA ASP A 27 0.54 4.31 17.43
C ASP A 27 -0.58 3.29 17.75
N PRO A 28 -0.23 2.00 17.79
CA PRO A 28 1.13 1.43 17.61
C PRO A 28 1.49 1.09 16.15
N TYR A 29 0.66 1.40 15.16
CA TYR A 29 0.88 1.04 13.75
C TYR A 29 1.19 2.27 12.89
N TYR A 30 2.06 2.09 11.90
CA TYR A 30 2.04 3.00 10.75
C TYR A 30 0.75 2.81 9.95
N SER A 31 0.44 1.56 9.58
CA SER A 31 -0.86 1.20 9.02
C SER A 31 -1.08 -0.31 9.04
N SER A 32 -2.24 -0.74 9.53
CA SER A 32 -2.64 -2.15 9.54
C SER A 32 -3.12 -2.67 8.17
N GLY A 33 -3.00 -1.88 7.11
CA GLY A 33 -3.48 -2.22 5.76
C GLY A 33 -4.93 -1.84 5.48
N GLY A 34 -5.44 -2.27 4.34
CA GLY A 34 -6.80 -1.98 3.90
C GLY A 34 -7.86 -2.76 4.66
N ASP A 35 -8.92 -2.09 5.07
CA ASP A 35 -10.11 -2.77 5.62
C ASP A 35 -10.95 -3.37 4.50
N ILE A 36 -10.71 -4.65 4.20
CA ILE A 36 -11.44 -5.39 3.17
C ILE A 36 -12.93 -5.55 3.52
N SER A 37 -13.29 -5.51 4.81
CA SER A 37 -14.69 -5.69 5.24
C SER A 37 -15.61 -4.57 4.76
N GLY A 38 -15.08 -3.36 4.59
CA GLY A 38 -15.82 -2.20 4.06
C GLY A 38 -16.22 -2.33 2.58
N TYR A 39 -15.53 -3.18 1.82
CA TYR A 39 -15.83 -3.41 0.39
C TYR A 39 -16.93 -4.44 0.16
N MET A 40 -17.29 -5.25 1.17
CA MET A 40 -18.16 -6.40 1.03
C MET A 40 -19.65 -6.05 1.11
N LYS A 41 -20.11 -5.21 0.18
CA LYS A 41 -21.54 -5.03 -0.06
C LYS A 41 -21.96 -5.89 -1.25
N LEU A 42 -23.04 -6.67 -1.10
CA LEU A 42 -23.64 -7.41 -2.22
C LEU A 42 -24.05 -6.40 -3.30
N GLN A 43 -23.38 -6.44 -4.42
CA GLN A 43 -23.64 -5.57 -5.56
C GLN A 43 -23.33 -6.31 -6.88
N HIS A 44 -23.75 -5.70 -7.98
CA HIS A 44 -23.50 -6.29 -9.31
C HIS A 44 -21.98 -6.48 -9.57
N PRO A 45 -21.50 -7.64 -10.02
CA PRO A 45 -20.07 -7.95 -10.16
C PRO A 45 -19.27 -6.94 -10.99
N LYS A 46 -19.82 -6.44 -12.12
CA LYS A 46 -19.16 -5.39 -12.91
C LYS A 46 -18.97 -4.09 -12.11
N LYS A 47 -19.99 -3.67 -11.37
CA LYS A 47 -19.90 -2.48 -10.53
C LYS A 47 -18.89 -2.66 -9.42
N PHE A 48 -18.83 -3.85 -8.81
CA PHE A 48 -17.85 -4.17 -7.77
C PHE A 48 -16.42 -4.17 -8.34
N HIS A 49 -16.22 -4.79 -9.52
CA HIS A 49 -14.93 -4.76 -10.21
C HIS A 49 -14.46 -3.32 -10.49
N SER A 50 -15.31 -2.50 -11.15
CA SER A 50 -14.97 -1.10 -11.45
C SER A 50 -14.63 -0.31 -10.18
N MET A 51 -15.39 -0.50 -9.10
CA MET A 51 -15.14 0.16 -7.82
C MET A 51 -13.77 -0.23 -7.23
N ILE A 52 -13.36 -1.49 -7.33
CA ILE A 52 -12.03 -1.93 -6.87
C ILE A 52 -10.95 -1.27 -7.72
N VAL A 53 -11.09 -1.31 -9.05
CA VAL A 53 -10.13 -0.66 -9.97
C VAL A 53 -9.97 0.82 -9.63
N GLU A 54 -11.07 1.55 -9.53
CA GLU A 54 -11.08 2.99 -9.26
C GLU A 54 -10.44 3.33 -7.91
N ASN A 55 -10.81 2.61 -6.85
CA ASN A 55 -10.28 2.85 -5.51
C ASN A 55 -8.81 2.50 -5.39
N ASN A 56 -8.39 1.36 -5.95
CA ASN A 56 -6.98 0.94 -5.93
C ASN A 56 -6.13 1.92 -6.77
N TYR A 57 -6.56 2.25 -7.98
CA TYR A 57 -5.90 3.23 -8.82
C TYR A 57 -5.77 4.59 -8.12
N LYS A 58 -6.86 5.12 -7.57
CA LYS A 58 -6.89 6.41 -6.88
C LYS A 58 -5.93 6.43 -5.70
N MET A 59 -5.90 5.35 -4.90
CA MET A 59 -5.04 5.26 -3.72
C MET A 59 -3.57 5.49 -4.10
N PHE A 60 -3.04 4.72 -5.03
CA PHE A 60 -1.63 4.82 -5.39
C PHE A 60 -1.33 6.03 -6.27
N ASN A 61 -2.27 6.40 -7.17
CA ASN A 61 -2.09 7.58 -8.01
C ASN A 61 -2.00 8.88 -7.18
N THR A 62 -2.60 8.94 -6.00
CA THR A 62 -2.44 10.06 -5.08
C THR A 62 -0.97 10.27 -4.69
N PHE A 63 -0.22 9.19 -4.45
CA PHE A 63 1.20 9.26 -4.15
C PHE A 63 2.03 9.52 -5.42
N ILE A 64 1.73 8.85 -6.54
CA ILE A 64 2.45 8.99 -7.81
C ILE A 64 2.37 10.42 -8.35
N SER A 65 1.18 11.02 -8.31
CA SER A 65 0.93 12.35 -8.89
C SER A 65 1.29 13.52 -7.96
N PHE A 66 1.53 13.26 -6.68
CA PHE A 66 1.84 14.31 -5.71
C PHE A 66 3.09 15.10 -6.13
N PRO A 67 3.01 16.45 -6.17
CA PRO A 67 4.05 17.25 -6.83
C PRO A 67 5.29 17.54 -5.96
N LYS A 68 5.20 17.31 -4.64
CA LYS A 68 6.24 17.70 -3.68
C LYS A 68 6.84 16.47 -3.00
N PRO A 69 8.05 16.55 -2.43
CA PRO A 69 8.65 15.43 -1.71
C PRO A 69 7.77 14.92 -0.57
N ILE A 70 7.70 13.61 -0.42
CA ILE A 70 7.00 12.90 0.64
C ILE A 70 8.02 12.10 1.45
N LEU A 71 8.13 12.38 2.73
CA LEU A 71 8.89 11.60 3.69
C LEU A 71 7.93 10.72 4.50
N ILE A 72 8.19 9.43 4.53
CA ILE A 72 7.47 8.50 5.41
C ILE A 72 8.23 8.41 6.73
N ALA A 73 7.50 8.60 7.85
CA ALA A 73 7.96 8.29 9.19
C ALA A 73 7.20 7.07 9.71
N ALA A 74 7.74 5.87 9.47
CA ALA A 74 7.10 4.61 9.81
C ALA A 74 7.27 4.33 11.32
N ASN A 75 6.27 4.72 12.11
CA ASN A 75 6.29 4.61 13.58
C ASN A 75 6.08 3.19 14.11
N GLY A 76 5.61 2.26 13.28
CA GLY A 76 5.31 0.88 13.67
C GLY A 76 5.00 0.00 12.46
N PRO A 77 4.36 -1.16 12.65
CA PRO A 77 4.07 -2.08 11.56
C PRO A 77 3.33 -1.43 10.40
N ALA A 78 3.80 -1.71 9.18
CA ALA A 78 3.21 -1.34 7.91
C ALA A 78 2.78 -2.59 7.14
N ILE A 79 1.52 -2.65 6.67
CA ILE A 79 0.97 -3.86 6.04
C ILE A 79 0.33 -3.54 4.68
N GLY A 80 0.65 -4.35 3.68
CA GLY A 80 0.03 -4.32 2.35
C GLY A 80 0.28 -3.03 1.60
N GLY A 81 -0.78 -2.38 1.12
CA GLY A 81 -0.72 -1.12 0.38
C GLY A 81 -0.01 0.03 1.10
N ALA A 82 0.13 -0.04 2.44
CA ALA A 82 0.90 0.92 3.20
C ALA A 82 2.40 0.84 2.90
N VAL A 83 2.93 -0.38 2.69
CA VAL A 83 4.34 -0.59 2.33
C VAL A 83 4.58 -0.17 0.88
N THR A 84 3.69 -0.56 -0.02
CA THR A 84 3.86 -0.28 -1.45
C THR A 84 3.68 1.20 -1.78
N SER A 85 2.74 1.90 -1.08
CA SER A 85 2.61 3.35 -1.21
C SER A 85 3.82 4.11 -0.64
N ALA A 86 4.45 3.60 0.44
CA ALA A 86 5.68 4.17 0.97
C ALA A 86 6.85 4.09 -0.05
N ALA A 87 6.93 3.01 -0.82
CA ALA A 87 7.91 2.86 -1.90
C ALA A 87 7.72 3.86 -3.06
N LEU A 88 6.56 4.48 -3.17
CA LEU A 88 6.26 5.58 -4.11
C LEU A 88 6.64 6.96 -3.54
N CYS A 89 7.21 7.05 -2.36
CA CYS A 89 7.62 8.29 -1.72
C CYS A 89 9.11 8.59 -1.94
N ASP A 90 9.61 9.70 -1.38
CA ASP A 90 11.00 10.16 -1.60
C ASP A 90 11.99 9.63 -0.57
N GLY A 91 11.48 9.04 0.50
CA GLY A 91 12.27 8.40 1.54
C GLY A 91 11.41 7.84 2.65
N ILE A 92 11.97 6.88 3.38
CA ILE A 92 11.34 6.24 4.54
C ILE A 92 12.34 6.29 5.70
N LEU A 93 11.94 6.93 6.80
CA LEU A 93 12.55 6.73 8.11
C LEU A 93 11.70 5.72 8.88
N ALA A 94 12.33 4.84 9.62
CA ALA A 94 11.62 3.85 10.42
C ALA A 94 12.00 3.94 11.90
N SER A 95 11.00 3.78 12.75
CA SER A 95 11.25 3.41 14.14
C SER A 95 11.80 1.99 14.20
N GLU A 96 12.62 1.68 15.20
CA GLU A 96 13.09 0.31 15.50
C GLU A 96 11.93 -0.68 15.73
N ARG A 97 10.72 -0.17 16.00
CA ARG A 97 9.49 -0.97 16.16
C ARG A 97 8.79 -1.28 14.83
N ALA A 98 9.22 -0.66 13.73
CA ALA A 98 8.56 -0.84 12.45
C ALA A 98 8.86 -2.22 11.86
N THR A 99 7.84 -2.77 11.22
CA THR A 99 7.95 -3.96 10.38
C THR A 99 7.19 -3.74 9.08
N PHE A 100 7.62 -4.41 8.02
CA PHE A 100 7.05 -4.26 6.68
C PHE A 100 6.58 -5.62 6.18
N LEU A 101 5.30 -5.74 5.83
CA LEU A 101 4.68 -6.98 5.37
C LEU A 101 3.78 -6.74 4.17
N THR A 102 3.98 -7.47 3.10
CA THR A 102 3.08 -7.50 1.92
C THR A 102 2.45 -8.89 1.78
N PRO A 103 1.29 -9.16 2.41
CA PRO A 103 0.72 -10.52 2.49
C PRO A 103 -0.03 -10.92 1.22
N PHE A 104 0.39 -10.47 0.05
CA PHE A 104 -0.34 -10.59 -1.20
C PHE A 104 -0.59 -12.04 -1.61
N SER A 105 0.43 -12.88 -1.64
CA SER A 105 0.29 -14.29 -2.01
C SER A 105 -0.61 -15.06 -1.04
N ARG A 106 -0.50 -14.78 0.28
CA ARG A 106 -1.39 -15.40 1.29
C ARG A 106 -2.85 -15.03 1.08
N MET A 107 -3.10 -13.83 0.54
CA MET A 107 -4.44 -13.33 0.24
C MET A 107 -4.89 -13.66 -1.18
N CYS A 108 -4.06 -14.34 -1.97
CA CYS A 108 -4.32 -14.64 -3.37
C CYS A 108 -4.58 -13.38 -4.21
N VAL A 109 -3.85 -12.30 -3.94
CA VAL A 109 -3.85 -11.07 -4.75
C VAL A 109 -2.46 -10.83 -5.35
N PRO A 110 -2.38 -10.22 -6.54
CA PRO A 110 -1.09 -9.83 -7.12
C PRO A 110 -0.48 -8.64 -6.37
N PRO A 111 0.79 -8.30 -6.65
CA PRO A 111 1.38 -7.04 -6.23
C PRO A 111 0.55 -5.84 -6.68
N GLU A 112 0.52 -4.79 -5.87
CA GLU A 112 -0.19 -3.53 -6.12
C GLU A 112 0.70 -2.33 -5.78
N GLY A 113 0.28 -1.12 -6.19
CA GLY A 113 1.01 0.10 -5.88
C GLY A 113 2.39 0.16 -6.54
N CYS A 114 2.49 -0.37 -7.75
CA CYS A 114 3.71 -0.45 -8.54
C CYS A 114 4.82 -1.31 -7.90
N SER A 115 4.49 -2.09 -6.87
CA SER A 115 5.48 -2.90 -6.15
C SER A 115 6.12 -3.99 -7.01
N SER A 116 5.46 -4.41 -8.09
CA SER A 116 6.04 -5.33 -9.07
C SER A 116 7.28 -4.76 -9.77
N ALA A 117 7.42 -3.43 -9.83
CA ALA A 117 8.57 -2.75 -10.40
C ALA A 117 9.43 -2.03 -9.34
N THR A 118 8.81 -1.36 -8.35
CA THR A 118 9.55 -0.58 -7.37
C THR A 118 10.40 -1.45 -6.44
N PHE A 119 9.86 -2.59 -5.98
CA PHE A 119 10.59 -3.45 -5.03
C PHE A 119 11.86 -4.05 -5.65
N PRO A 120 11.83 -4.68 -6.85
CA PRO A 120 13.05 -5.15 -7.48
C PRO A 120 14.08 -4.04 -7.72
N ARG A 121 13.64 -2.82 -8.01
CA ARG A 121 14.55 -1.67 -8.22
C ARG A 121 15.19 -1.17 -6.93
N ILE A 122 14.46 -1.22 -5.82
CA ILE A 122 14.94 -0.74 -4.52
C ILE A 122 15.84 -1.77 -3.87
N MET A 123 15.43 -3.05 -3.85
CA MET A 123 16.02 -4.08 -3.00
C MET A 123 16.54 -5.31 -3.76
N GLY A 124 16.48 -5.32 -5.09
CA GLY A 124 16.82 -6.49 -5.91
C GLY A 124 15.73 -7.56 -5.92
N GLU A 125 15.84 -8.48 -6.91
CA GLU A 125 14.82 -9.50 -7.17
C GLU A 125 14.60 -10.46 -5.99
N ASP A 126 15.66 -10.87 -5.32
CA ASP A 126 15.57 -11.87 -4.24
C ASP A 126 14.79 -11.33 -3.02
N ALA A 127 15.13 -10.13 -2.55
CA ALA A 127 14.43 -9.51 -1.44
C ALA A 127 12.99 -9.13 -1.82
N ALA A 128 12.77 -8.62 -3.03
CA ALA A 128 11.44 -8.33 -3.54
C ALA A 128 10.55 -9.59 -3.58
N ASN A 129 11.07 -10.72 -4.06
CA ASN A 129 10.35 -11.99 -4.11
C ASN A 129 10.01 -12.51 -2.70
N LYS A 130 10.95 -12.43 -1.75
CA LYS A 130 10.68 -12.79 -0.34
C LYS A 130 9.51 -11.98 0.25
N MET A 131 9.44 -10.69 -0.01
CA MET A 131 8.34 -9.86 0.46
C MET A 131 7.05 -10.12 -0.32
N LEU A 132 7.08 -10.07 -1.65
CA LEU A 132 5.88 -10.10 -2.49
C LEU A 132 5.29 -11.50 -2.66
N LYS A 133 6.14 -12.53 -2.79
CA LYS A 133 5.70 -13.93 -3.04
C LYS A 133 5.65 -14.75 -1.77
N ASP A 134 6.71 -14.68 -0.94
CA ASP A 134 6.80 -15.51 0.26
C ASP A 134 6.12 -14.85 1.46
N CYS A 135 5.69 -13.59 1.32
CA CYS A 135 5.07 -12.80 2.39
C CYS A 135 5.94 -12.75 3.66
N GLN A 136 7.25 -12.63 3.48
CA GLN A 136 8.18 -12.47 4.59
C GLN A 136 7.96 -11.10 5.23
N THR A 137 7.88 -11.08 6.56
CA THR A 137 7.92 -9.84 7.32
C THR A 137 9.37 -9.41 7.46
N VAL A 138 9.65 -8.15 7.16
CA VAL A 138 10.97 -7.54 7.25
C VAL A 138 10.97 -6.55 8.41
N CYS A 139 11.93 -6.64 9.33
CA CYS A 139 12.08 -5.67 10.41
C CYS A 139 12.75 -4.38 9.92
N ALA A 140 12.78 -3.34 10.77
CA ALA A 140 13.30 -2.03 10.39
C ALA A 140 14.77 -2.10 9.92
N GLU A 141 15.63 -2.84 10.64
CA GLU A 141 17.04 -2.97 10.29
C GLU A 141 17.23 -3.74 8.97
N GLU A 142 16.53 -4.88 8.79
CA GLU A 142 16.56 -5.60 7.53
C GLU A 142 16.05 -4.74 6.37
N ALA A 143 15.02 -3.90 6.61
CA ALA A 143 14.48 -2.98 5.60
C ALA A 143 15.49 -1.90 5.20
N LYS A 144 16.35 -1.46 6.14
CA LYS A 144 17.48 -0.57 5.86
C LYS A 144 18.55 -1.28 5.05
N ASP A 145 18.93 -2.49 5.45
CA ASP A 145 19.96 -3.28 4.74
C ASP A 145 19.61 -3.55 3.28
N ILE A 146 18.33 -3.82 2.99
CA ILE A 146 17.85 -4.04 1.61
C ILE A 146 17.52 -2.73 0.86
N GLY A 147 17.72 -1.56 1.48
CA GLY A 147 17.56 -0.26 0.83
C GLY A 147 16.12 0.30 0.81
N LEU A 148 15.16 -0.36 1.45
CA LEU A 148 13.78 0.15 1.54
C LEU A 148 13.69 1.35 2.48
N VAL A 149 14.42 1.33 3.60
CA VAL A 149 14.45 2.36 4.64
C VAL A 149 15.78 3.10 4.58
N MET A 150 15.75 4.42 4.70
CA MET A 150 16.93 5.27 4.72
C MET A 150 17.71 5.15 6.03
N GLU A 151 16.99 5.18 7.14
CA GLU A 151 17.54 5.16 8.48
C GLU A 151 16.54 4.60 9.48
N VAL A 152 17.07 3.90 10.50
CA VAL A 152 16.30 3.41 11.65
C VAL A 152 16.68 4.24 12.86
N VAL A 153 15.68 4.68 13.61
CA VAL A 153 15.84 5.53 14.79
C VAL A 153 15.01 5.01 15.96
N GLU A 154 15.35 5.39 17.16
CA GLU A 154 14.53 5.13 18.35
C GLU A 154 13.11 5.70 18.14
N HIS A 155 12.10 4.97 18.60
CA HIS A 155 10.70 5.33 18.39
C HIS A 155 10.37 6.77 18.81
N ASP A 156 10.83 7.13 20.00
CA ASP A 156 10.55 8.45 20.58
C ASP A 156 11.26 9.59 19.83
N MET A 157 12.30 9.28 19.06
CA MET A 157 13.06 10.23 18.25
C MET A 157 12.56 10.34 16.80
N LEU A 158 11.66 9.45 16.37
CA LEU A 158 11.26 9.33 14.95
C LEU A 158 10.76 10.66 14.35
N MET A 159 9.86 11.35 15.04
CA MET A 159 9.30 12.60 14.51
C MET A 159 10.31 13.75 14.51
N GLN A 160 11.21 13.79 15.47
CA GLN A 160 12.30 14.76 15.50
C GLN A 160 13.27 14.51 14.33
N ALA A 161 13.64 13.27 14.09
CA ALA A 161 14.50 12.90 12.96
C ALA A 161 13.81 13.19 11.62
N ALA A 162 12.52 12.85 11.48
CA ALA A 162 11.75 13.15 10.27
C ALA A 162 11.67 14.66 10.00
N GLN A 163 11.48 15.47 11.03
CA GLN A 163 11.47 16.92 10.89
C GLN A 163 12.83 17.44 10.41
N ALA A 164 13.94 16.97 11.02
CA ALA A 164 15.29 17.38 10.62
C ALA A 164 15.59 17.01 9.16
N VAL A 165 15.20 15.81 8.71
CA VAL A 165 15.35 15.40 7.31
C VAL A 165 14.49 16.25 6.37
N ALA A 166 13.26 16.56 6.74
CA ALA A 166 12.39 17.41 5.94
C ALA A 166 12.94 18.85 5.81
N GLU A 167 13.47 19.41 6.88
CA GLU A 167 14.13 20.73 6.87
C GLU A 167 15.38 20.73 5.99
N GLU A 168 16.20 19.69 6.07
CA GLU A 168 17.35 19.50 5.16
C GLU A 168 16.90 19.45 3.69
N TRP A 169 15.81 18.73 3.41
CA TRP A 169 15.26 18.66 2.06
C TRP A 169 14.76 20.01 1.55
N VAL A 170 14.18 20.83 2.44
CA VAL A 170 13.78 22.21 2.09
C VAL A 170 15.00 23.07 1.78
N VAL A 171 16.04 23.04 2.63
CA VAL A 171 17.28 23.79 2.41
C VAL A 171 17.98 23.39 1.12
N LYS A 172 17.99 22.10 0.80
CA LYS A 172 18.58 21.55 -0.42
C LYS A 172 17.69 21.68 -1.66
N HIS A 173 16.53 22.32 -1.55
CA HIS A 173 15.54 22.42 -2.63
C HIS A 173 15.24 21.08 -3.30
N LYS A 174 15.09 20.01 -2.48
CA LYS A 174 14.81 18.68 -3.01
C LYS A 174 13.54 18.68 -3.84
N THR A 175 13.64 18.15 -5.05
CA THR A 175 12.49 17.89 -5.91
C THR A 175 11.95 16.48 -5.70
N ARG A 176 10.73 16.25 -6.13
CA ARG A 176 10.06 14.96 -6.07
C ARG A 176 10.83 13.87 -6.80
N LYS A 177 11.23 12.81 -6.10
CA LYS A 177 11.94 11.67 -6.67
C LYS A 177 11.62 10.40 -5.88
N MET A 178 10.75 9.56 -6.43
CA MET A 178 10.36 8.28 -5.82
C MET A 178 11.58 7.37 -5.62
N ILE A 179 11.68 6.70 -4.47
CA ILE A 179 12.84 5.84 -4.13
C ILE A 179 13.01 4.67 -5.10
N GLY A 180 11.92 4.15 -5.67
CA GLY A 180 11.96 3.11 -6.70
C GLY A 180 12.41 3.60 -8.09
N GLY A 181 12.83 4.88 -8.23
CA GLY A 181 13.13 5.46 -9.55
C GLY A 181 11.85 5.59 -10.39
N GLY A 182 12.00 5.52 -11.72
CA GLY A 182 10.86 5.58 -12.64
C GLY A 182 10.23 6.96 -12.80
N SER A 183 9.36 7.10 -13.80
CA SER A 183 8.59 8.31 -14.05
C SER A 183 7.15 8.22 -13.54
N LYS A 184 6.48 9.36 -13.44
CA LYS A 184 5.04 9.41 -13.11
C LYS A 184 4.21 8.66 -14.13
N ASP A 185 4.51 8.81 -15.41
CA ASP A 185 3.77 8.20 -16.50
C ASP A 185 3.92 6.67 -16.46
N GLU A 186 5.17 6.19 -16.29
CA GLU A 186 5.46 4.76 -16.13
C GLU A 186 4.65 4.15 -14.97
N TYR A 187 4.68 4.80 -13.80
CA TYR A 187 3.97 4.28 -12.64
C TYR A 187 2.44 4.45 -12.73
N SER A 188 1.95 5.48 -13.41
CA SER A 188 0.51 5.63 -13.66
C SER A 188 -0.03 4.51 -14.55
N GLU A 189 0.71 4.14 -15.61
CA GLU A 189 0.34 3.01 -16.47
C GLU A 189 0.42 1.67 -15.72
N LEU A 190 1.49 1.45 -14.95
CA LEU A 190 1.65 0.23 -14.17
C LEU A 190 0.56 0.11 -13.11
N ASN A 191 0.28 1.19 -12.38
CA ASN A 191 -0.80 1.24 -11.38
C ASN A 191 -2.16 0.91 -12.01
N ALA A 192 -2.43 1.42 -13.21
CA ALA A 192 -3.68 1.09 -13.92
C ALA A 192 -3.78 -0.42 -14.20
N LYS A 193 -2.69 -1.04 -14.68
CA LYS A 193 -2.64 -2.48 -14.96
C LYS A 193 -2.76 -3.31 -13.67
N GLU A 194 -2.01 -2.96 -12.63
CA GLU A 194 -2.07 -3.65 -11.33
C GLU A 194 -3.46 -3.52 -10.70
N SER A 195 -4.11 -2.35 -10.80
CA SER A 195 -5.46 -2.13 -10.25
C SER A 195 -6.51 -3.04 -10.88
N VAL A 196 -6.41 -3.29 -12.20
CA VAL A 196 -7.28 -4.26 -12.88
C VAL A 196 -6.98 -5.67 -12.40
N ALA A 197 -5.70 -6.06 -12.31
CA ALA A 197 -5.30 -7.37 -11.84
C ALA A 197 -5.75 -7.65 -10.39
N VAL A 198 -5.70 -6.65 -9.52
CA VAL A 198 -6.23 -6.74 -8.14
C VAL A 198 -7.75 -6.94 -8.15
N ALA A 199 -8.48 -6.20 -8.99
CA ALA A 199 -9.93 -6.37 -9.10
C ALA A 199 -10.33 -7.76 -9.63
N ASP A 200 -9.60 -8.28 -10.62
CA ASP A 200 -9.78 -9.64 -11.11
C ASP A 200 -9.50 -10.68 -10.02
N ALA A 201 -8.43 -10.48 -9.25
CA ALA A 201 -8.07 -11.36 -8.15
C ALA A 201 -9.12 -11.36 -7.04
N PHE A 202 -9.69 -10.22 -6.65
CA PHE A 202 -10.75 -10.11 -5.63
C PHE A 202 -12.02 -10.86 -6.04
N LEU A 203 -12.26 -11.03 -7.33
CA LEU A 203 -13.37 -11.80 -7.86
C LEU A 203 -13.00 -13.25 -8.20
N SER A 204 -11.76 -13.67 -7.92
CA SER A 204 -11.31 -15.05 -8.10
C SER A 204 -11.86 -15.98 -7.02
N TYR A 205 -12.01 -17.27 -7.37
CA TYR A 205 -12.37 -18.29 -6.38
C TYR A 205 -11.34 -18.39 -5.27
N GLN A 206 -10.06 -18.29 -5.61
CA GLN A 206 -8.93 -18.40 -4.70
C GLN A 206 -9.01 -17.33 -3.59
N PHE A 207 -9.18 -16.07 -3.98
CA PHE A 207 -9.33 -14.96 -3.03
C PHE A 207 -10.57 -15.14 -2.15
N LEU A 208 -11.73 -15.41 -2.76
CA LEU A 208 -12.98 -15.59 -2.01
C LEU A 208 -12.89 -16.74 -0.99
N ASN A 209 -12.19 -17.82 -1.37
CA ASN A 209 -11.97 -18.95 -0.49
C ASN A 209 -10.95 -18.64 0.64
N ALA A 210 -9.88 -17.93 0.31
CA ALA A 210 -8.87 -17.50 1.30
C ALA A 210 -9.51 -16.57 2.35
N GLN A 211 -10.34 -15.60 1.92
CA GLN A 211 -11.06 -14.70 2.82
C GLN A 211 -12.07 -15.45 3.69
N PHE A 212 -12.82 -16.38 3.10
CA PHE A 212 -13.72 -17.25 3.87
C PHE A 212 -12.97 -17.97 4.98
N SER A 213 -11.87 -18.66 4.65
CA SER A 213 -11.09 -19.44 5.61
C SER A 213 -10.47 -18.56 6.70
N PHE A 214 -9.95 -17.41 6.34
CA PHE A 214 -9.37 -16.44 7.28
C PHE A 214 -10.42 -15.91 8.28
N LEU A 215 -11.57 -15.47 7.79
CA LEU A 215 -12.64 -14.92 8.63
C LEU A 215 -13.30 -15.99 9.51
N TRP A 216 -13.47 -17.19 8.96
CA TRP A 216 -13.97 -18.34 9.72
C TRP A 216 -13.04 -18.68 10.89
N GLY A 217 -11.72 -18.76 10.62
CA GLY A 217 -10.70 -19.00 11.66
C GLY A 217 -10.61 -17.90 12.72
N LYS A 218 -11.04 -16.67 12.40
CA LYS A 218 -11.13 -15.54 13.33
C LYS A 218 -12.48 -15.44 14.06
N GLY A 219 -13.39 -16.38 13.86
CA GLY A 219 -14.74 -16.35 14.45
C GLY A 219 -15.68 -15.27 13.91
N LYS A 220 -15.31 -14.58 12.81
CA LYS A 220 -16.14 -13.55 12.16
C LYS A 220 -17.15 -14.19 11.21
N LEU A 221 -18.06 -14.98 11.77
CA LEU A 221 -18.93 -15.90 11.03
C LEU A 221 -19.87 -15.20 10.02
N SER A 222 -20.42 -14.04 10.38
CA SER A 222 -21.30 -13.26 9.48
C SER A 222 -20.56 -12.83 8.21
N ASN A 223 -19.35 -12.32 8.34
CA ASN A 223 -18.53 -11.91 7.21
C ASN A 223 -18.05 -13.13 6.41
N ALA A 224 -17.65 -14.21 7.08
CA ALA A 224 -17.27 -15.47 6.43
C ALA A 224 -18.42 -16.04 5.57
N PHE A 225 -19.66 -15.95 6.05
CA PHE A 225 -20.83 -16.43 5.32
C PHE A 225 -21.04 -15.67 3.99
N ILE A 226 -20.78 -14.38 3.94
CA ILE A 226 -20.85 -13.60 2.70
C ILE A 226 -19.84 -14.15 1.66
N PHE A 227 -18.59 -14.40 2.08
CA PHE A 227 -17.59 -15.00 1.19
C PHE A 227 -17.93 -16.42 0.77
N TRP A 228 -18.56 -17.18 1.66
CA TRP A 228 -19.06 -18.51 1.31
C TRP A 228 -20.12 -18.45 0.21
N ILE A 229 -21.10 -17.55 0.32
CA ILE A 229 -22.12 -17.34 -0.72
C ILE A 229 -21.44 -16.93 -2.05
N LEU A 230 -20.57 -15.92 -2.00
CA LEU A 230 -19.93 -15.40 -3.19
C LEU A 230 -19.11 -16.46 -3.93
N LYS A 231 -18.30 -17.26 -3.21
CA LYS A 231 -17.50 -18.32 -3.84
C LYS A 231 -18.36 -19.44 -4.39
N THR A 232 -19.44 -19.83 -3.69
CA THR A 232 -20.34 -20.91 -4.09
C THR A 232 -21.16 -20.54 -5.33
N LEU A 233 -21.66 -19.31 -5.40
CA LEU A 233 -22.44 -18.81 -6.52
C LEU A 233 -21.57 -18.23 -7.65
N ARG A 234 -20.24 -18.24 -7.49
CA ARG A 234 -19.31 -17.69 -8.51
C ARG A 234 -19.54 -18.22 -9.93
N PRO A 235 -19.79 -19.52 -10.18
CA PRO A 235 -20.05 -20.00 -11.55
C PRO A 235 -21.23 -19.33 -12.24
N LEU A 236 -22.19 -18.81 -11.48
CA LEU A 236 -23.37 -18.12 -12.00
C LEU A 236 -23.09 -16.69 -12.38
N TRP A 237 -22.44 -15.93 -11.47
CA TRP A 237 -22.24 -14.48 -11.66
C TRP A 237 -20.95 -14.12 -12.41
N ILE A 238 -19.94 -15.00 -12.44
CA ILE A 238 -18.69 -14.71 -13.18
C ILE A 238 -18.90 -14.53 -14.68
N LYS A 239 -19.94 -15.15 -15.24
CA LYS A 239 -20.31 -15.01 -16.65
C LYS A 239 -20.71 -13.59 -17.03
N VAL A 240 -21.12 -12.79 -16.04
CA VAL A 240 -21.51 -11.39 -16.24
C VAL A 240 -20.28 -10.48 -16.43
N LEU A 241 -19.09 -10.93 -16.02
CA LEU A 241 -17.84 -10.15 -16.19
C LEU A 241 -17.26 -10.28 -17.58
N LYS A 242 -17.58 -11.35 -18.28
CA LYS A 242 -17.24 -11.55 -19.69
C LYS A 242 -18.21 -10.76 -20.58
#